data_12f3fb0a06a27b1742e33743a963af23
#
_entry.id   12f3fb0a06a27b1742e33743a963af23
#
_cell.length_a   1.000
_cell.length_b   1.000
_cell.length_c   1.000
_cell.angle_alpha   90.00
_cell.angle_beta   90.00
_cell.angle_gamma   90.00
#
_symmetry.space_group_name_H-M   'P 1'
#
loop_
_entity.id
_entity.type
_entity.pdbx_description
1 polymer ?
#
loop_
_entity_poly.entity_id
_entity_poly.type
_entity_poly.pdbx_seq_one_letter_code
_entity_poly.pdbx_strand_id
1 'polypeptide(L)'
;DMVAFFAFISFFPQLVAGPIERATNLLPQFLKVRTFDYGQAVDGMQQILYGLFKKMVIADNCSRLVDIVFSNYQQLGSIQLFLGAVFFTFQIYCDFSGYSDIAIGTAKLLGIKLMKNFDYPYISRNIAEFWRRWHISLTTWFRDYIYIPLGGSRVGKWKSVRNTFIIFLVSGFWH
;
A
#
# COMPACT_ATOMS: atom_id res chain seq x y z
N ASP A 1 5.80 -24.64 13.15
CA ASP A 1 5.91 -24.06 14.49
C ASP A 1 4.70 -23.16 14.76
N MET A 2 3.90 -23.50 15.78
CA MET A 2 2.68 -22.77 16.17
C MET A 2 3.00 -21.34 16.64
N VAL A 3 4.10 -21.17 17.36
CA VAL A 3 4.51 -19.83 17.86
C VAL A 3 4.82 -18.89 16.70
N ALA A 4 5.57 -19.36 15.71
CA ALA A 4 5.88 -18.57 14.52
C ALA A 4 4.62 -18.24 13.71
N PHE A 5 3.64 -19.16 13.64
CA PHE A 5 2.36 -18.94 12.98
C PHE A 5 1.54 -17.84 13.68
N PHE A 6 1.40 -17.90 14.99
CA PHE A 6 0.71 -16.87 15.75
C PHE A 6 1.45 -15.53 15.69
N ALA A 7 2.79 -15.53 15.74
CA ALA A 7 3.58 -14.33 15.56
C ALA A 7 3.36 -13.70 14.18
N PHE A 8 3.24 -14.51 13.12
CA PHE A 8 2.90 -14.03 11.77
C PHE A 8 1.54 -13.37 11.70
N ILE A 9 0.49 -14.01 12.27
CA ILE A 9 -0.87 -13.47 12.22
C ILE A 9 -1.00 -12.20 13.07
N SER A 10 -0.35 -12.15 14.25
CA SER A 10 -0.46 -11.03 15.20
C SER A 10 0.57 -9.93 14.99
N PHE A 11 1.39 -10.00 13.95
CA PHE A 11 2.44 -9.01 13.70
C PHE A 11 1.84 -7.65 13.38
N PHE A 12 1.74 -6.81 14.40
CA PHE A 12 0.96 -5.58 14.36
C PHE A 12 1.36 -4.59 13.25
N PRO A 13 2.63 -4.48 12.77
CA PRO A 13 2.93 -3.55 11.68
C PRO A 13 2.23 -3.89 10.35
N GLN A 14 1.86 -5.16 10.11
CA GLN A 14 1.12 -5.55 8.90
C GLN A 14 -0.41 -5.55 9.08
N LEU A 15 -0.90 -5.48 10.33
CA LEU A 15 -2.34 -5.48 10.58
C LEU A 15 -3.00 -4.22 10.02
N VAL A 16 -4.28 -4.30 9.68
CA VAL A 16 -5.13 -3.23 9.16
C VAL A 16 -4.72 -2.79 7.74
N ALA A 17 -3.68 -1.98 7.56
CA ALA A 17 -3.28 -1.41 6.27
C ALA A 17 -1.76 -1.50 6.00
N GLY A 18 -1.03 -2.30 6.76
CA GLY A 18 0.38 -2.59 6.49
C GLY A 18 0.57 -3.41 5.21
N PRO A 19 1.81 -3.52 4.71
CA PRO A 19 2.10 -4.35 3.56
C PRO A 19 1.70 -5.81 3.77
N ILE A 20 0.97 -6.38 2.81
CA ILE A 20 0.50 -7.79 2.85
C ILE A 20 1.68 -8.71 2.58
N GLU A 21 2.27 -9.23 3.65
CA GLU A 21 3.42 -10.12 3.56
C GLU A 21 3.04 -11.57 3.27
N ARG A 22 3.97 -12.28 2.61
CA ARG A 22 3.87 -13.73 2.43
C ARG A 22 4.45 -14.44 3.65
N ALA A 23 3.80 -15.53 4.08
CA ALA A 23 4.33 -16.40 5.12
C ALA A 23 5.75 -16.90 4.80
N THR A 24 6.03 -17.19 3.53
CA THR A 24 7.35 -17.59 3.03
C THR A 24 8.44 -16.54 3.22
N ASN A 25 8.08 -15.25 3.28
CA ASN A 25 9.01 -14.16 3.50
C ASN A 25 9.14 -13.79 4.99
N LEU A 26 8.03 -13.74 5.70
CA LEU A 26 8.00 -13.22 7.07
C LEU A 26 8.33 -14.28 8.12
N LEU A 27 7.82 -15.53 8.00
CA LEU A 27 8.09 -16.60 8.97
C LEU A 27 9.59 -16.87 9.21
N PRO A 28 10.44 -16.98 8.16
CA PRO A 28 11.87 -17.17 8.39
C PRO A 28 12.53 -16.04 9.18
N GLN A 29 11.99 -14.81 9.09
CA GLN A 29 12.52 -13.67 9.82
C GLN A 29 12.22 -13.75 11.33
N PHE A 30 11.09 -14.34 11.73
CA PHE A 30 10.78 -14.59 13.14
C PHE A 30 11.66 -15.66 13.77
N LEU A 31 12.07 -16.66 12.99
CA LEU A 31 12.89 -17.75 13.48
C LEU A 31 14.40 -17.41 13.58
N LYS A 32 14.84 -16.32 12.96
CA LYS A 32 16.22 -15.88 13.03
C LYS A 32 16.48 -15.15 14.36
N VAL A 33 17.64 -15.42 14.96
CA VAL A 33 18.16 -14.60 16.04
C VAL A 33 18.42 -13.19 15.51
N ARG A 34 17.84 -12.20 16.16
CA ARG A 34 18.00 -10.80 15.79
C ARG A 34 18.94 -10.10 16.76
N THR A 35 19.89 -9.38 16.20
CA THR A 35 20.77 -8.46 16.94
C THR A 35 20.33 -7.04 16.64
N PHE A 36 20.46 -6.16 17.61
CA PHE A 36 20.14 -4.74 17.40
C PHE A 36 21.12 -4.13 16.41
N ASP A 37 20.57 -3.52 15.35
CA ASP A 37 21.32 -2.77 14.34
C ASP A 37 20.96 -1.29 14.44
N TYR A 38 21.90 -0.47 14.86
CA TYR A 38 21.70 0.96 15.04
C TYR A 38 21.37 1.67 13.70
N GLY A 39 22.04 1.29 12.61
CA GLY A 39 21.80 1.86 11.29
C GLY A 39 20.37 1.57 10.83
N GLN A 40 19.92 0.33 10.96
CA GLN A 40 18.56 -0.07 10.65
C GLN A 40 17.52 0.64 11.55
N ALA A 41 17.84 0.86 12.81
CA ALA A 41 16.95 1.56 13.74
C ALA A 41 16.80 3.04 13.35
N VAL A 42 17.90 3.73 13.02
CA VAL A 42 17.89 5.12 12.54
C VAL A 42 17.07 5.25 11.25
N ASP A 43 17.31 4.38 10.28
CA ASP A 43 16.54 4.35 9.01
C ASP A 43 15.05 4.08 9.26
N GLY A 44 14.73 3.17 10.19
CA GLY A 44 13.36 2.90 10.63
C GLY A 44 12.67 4.13 11.24
N MET A 45 13.36 4.84 12.14
CA MET A 45 12.84 6.07 12.75
C MET A 45 12.64 7.20 11.73
N GLN A 46 13.56 7.38 10.80
CA GLN A 46 13.41 8.35 9.71
C GLN A 46 12.20 8.02 8.83
N GLN A 47 12.00 6.74 8.52
CA GLN A 47 10.86 6.30 7.72
C GLN A 47 9.53 6.51 8.46
N ILE A 48 9.46 6.26 9.78
CA ILE A 48 8.30 6.57 10.61
C ILE A 48 8.00 8.07 10.58
N LEU A 49 8.99 8.91 10.78
CA LEU A 49 8.83 10.36 10.74
C LEU A 49 8.31 10.85 9.39
N TYR A 50 8.85 10.31 8.31
CA TYR A 50 8.39 10.61 6.96
C TYR A 50 6.94 10.15 6.72
N GLY A 51 6.56 8.98 7.24
CA GLY A 51 5.20 8.48 7.21
C GLY A 51 4.22 9.38 7.99
N LEU A 52 4.60 9.80 9.20
CA LEU A 52 3.83 10.75 10.02
C LEU A 52 3.65 12.08 9.31
N PHE A 53 4.71 12.61 8.68
CA PHE A 53 4.60 13.84 7.89
C PHE A 53 3.59 13.69 6.76
N LYS A 54 3.64 12.62 5.99
CA LYS A 54 2.66 12.36 4.92
C LYS A 54 1.24 12.27 5.47
N LYS A 55 1.03 11.54 6.57
CA LYS A 55 -0.30 11.36 7.16
C LYS A 55 -0.83 12.65 7.76
N MET A 56 -0.10 13.25 8.70
CA MET A 56 -0.61 14.34 9.53
C MET A 56 -0.54 15.70 8.82
N VAL A 57 0.53 15.95 8.05
CA VAL A 57 0.74 17.26 7.42
C VAL A 57 0.11 17.33 6.04
N ILE A 58 0.19 16.28 5.24
CA ILE A 58 -0.34 16.32 3.88
C ILE A 58 -1.77 15.76 3.83
N ALA A 59 -1.96 14.49 4.18
CA ALA A 59 -3.24 13.81 3.99
C ALA A 59 -4.38 14.44 4.80
N ASP A 60 -4.18 14.68 6.10
CA ASP A 60 -5.23 15.21 6.98
C ASP A 60 -5.60 16.66 6.62
N ASN A 61 -4.67 17.48 6.12
CA ASN A 61 -5.00 18.83 5.62
C ASN A 61 -5.70 18.77 4.26
N CYS A 62 -5.29 17.88 3.34
CA CYS A 62 -6.00 17.65 2.09
C CYS A 62 -7.43 17.15 2.35
N SER A 63 -7.65 16.25 3.33
CA SER A 63 -8.97 15.74 3.70
C SER A 63 -9.94 16.86 4.03
N ARG A 64 -9.53 17.83 4.87
CA ARG A 64 -10.38 18.97 5.22
C ARG A 64 -10.85 19.79 4.01
N LEU A 65 -9.93 20.01 3.05
CA LEU A 65 -10.26 20.71 1.81
C LEU A 65 -11.20 19.91 0.91
N VAL A 66 -10.95 18.61 0.82
CA VAL A 66 -11.78 17.66 0.05
C VAL A 66 -13.20 17.61 0.60
N ASP A 67 -13.35 17.51 1.92
CA ASP A 67 -14.66 17.48 2.60
C ASP A 67 -15.45 18.75 2.32
N ILE A 68 -14.81 19.93 2.39
CA ILE A 68 -15.46 21.22 2.07
C ILE A 68 -15.93 21.25 0.60
N VAL A 69 -15.06 20.82 -0.33
CA VAL A 69 -15.37 20.86 -1.76
C VAL A 69 -16.49 19.88 -2.12
N PHE A 70 -16.41 18.64 -1.66
CA PHE A 70 -17.38 17.63 -2.04
C PHE A 70 -18.71 17.74 -1.29
N SER A 71 -18.73 18.32 -0.10
CA SER A 71 -19.99 18.62 0.60
C SER A 71 -20.77 19.77 -0.05
N ASN A 72 -20.09 20.69 -0.77
CA ASN A 72 -20.70 21.84 -1.38
C ASN A 72 -20.65 21.82 -2.93
N TYR A 73 -20.47 20.64 -3.55
CA TYR A 73 -20.19 20.49 -4.97
C TYR A 73 -21.20 21.17 -5.90
N GLN A 74 -22.47 21.28 -5.49
CA GLN A 74 -23.53 21.94 -6.28
C GLN A 74 -23.38 23.46 -6.38
N GLN A 75 -22.66 24.07 -5.43
CA GLN A 75 -22.49 25.54 -5.33
C GLN A 75 -21.12 26.00 -5.83
N LEU A 76 -20.22 25.07 -6.14
CA LEU A 76 -18.85 25.34 -6.51
C LEU A 76 -18.66 25.29 -8.02
N GLY A 77 -17.78 26.15 -8.54
CA GLY A 77 -17.40 26.16 -9.94
C GLY A 77 -16.43 25.04 -10.31
N SER A 78 -16.24 24.82 -11.61
CA SER A 78 -15.41 23.74 -12.15
C SER A 78 -13.96 23.75 -11.65
N ILE A 79 -13.38 24.93 -11.42
CA ILE A 79 -12.00 25.05 -10.92
C ILE A 79 -11.90 24.52 -9.50
N GLN A 80 -12.84 24.88 -8.61
CA GLN A 80 -12.83 24.38 -7.22
C GLN A 80 -13.03 22.86 -7.17
N LEU A 81 -13.90 22.31 -8.02
CA LEU A 81 -14.11 20.86 -8.12
C LEU A 81 -12.87 20.15 -8.64
N PHE A 82 -12.18 20.72 -9.65
CA PHE A 82 -10.92 20.18 -10.13
C PHE A 82 -9.84 20.17 -9.05
N LEU A 83 -9.68 21.28 -8.31
CA LEU A 83 -8.74 21.35 -7.19
C LEU A 83 -9.11 20.34 -6.09
N GLY A 84 -10.40 20.14 -5.80
CA GLY A 84 -10.87 19.11 -4.88
C GLY A 84 -10.44 17.72 -5.31
N ALA A 85 -10.54 17.38 -6.60
CA ALA A 85 -10.07 16.10 -7.15
C ALA A 85 -8.54 15.94 -7.02
N VAL A 86 -7.78 17.02 -7.24
CA VAL A 86 -6.32 17.01 -7.04
C VAL A 86 -5.97 16.77 -5.56
N PHE A 87 -6.60 17.50 -4.63
CA PHE A 87 -6.38 17.30 -3.20
C PHE A 87 -6.77 15.88 -2.75
N PHE A 88 -7.88 15.33 -3.26
CA PHE A 88 -8.28 13.96 -3.00
C PHE A 88 -7.23 12.94 -3.46
N THR A 89 -6.61 13.19 -4.61
CA THR A 89 -5.52 12.37 -5.13
C THR A 89 -4.32 12.33 -4.15
N PHE A 90 -3.92 13.50 -3.63
CA PHE A 90 -2.85 13.57 -2.63
C PHE A 90 -3.27 12.97 -1.28
N GLN A 91 -4.50 13.20 -0.86
CA GLN A 91 -5.06 12.63 0.37
C GLN A 91 -4.95 11.11 0.38
N ILE A 92 -5.52 10.41 -0.62
CA ILE A 92 -5.51 8.94 -0.70
C ILE A 92 -4.07 8.40 -0.68
N TYR A 93 -3.20 9.01 -1.49
CA TYR A 93 -1.82 8.54 -1.58
C TYR A 93 -1.04 8.77 -0.28
N CYS A 94 -1.09 9.96 0.27
CA CYS A 94 -0.31 10.31 1.46
C CYS A 94 -0.84 9.62 2.72
N ASP A 95 -2.16 9.40 2.83
CA ASP A 95 -2.78 8.66 3.91
C ASP A 95 -2.27 7.22 3.93
N PHE A 96 -2.44 6.50 2.86
CA PHE A 96 -2.07 5.09 2.80
C PHE A 96 -0.55 4.86 2.71
N SER A 97 0.18 5.65 1.93
CA SER A 97 1.64 5.52 1.87
C SER A 97 2.30 5.95 3.18
N GLY A 98 1.73 6.94 3.89
CA GLY A 98 2.18 7.33 5.22
C GLY A 98 2.04 6.21 6.24
N TYR A 99 0.88 5.56 6.27
CA TYR A 99 0.66 4.37 7.09
C TYR A 99 1.65 3.24 6.76
N SER A 100 1.85 2.96 5.47
CA SER A 100 2.80 1.92 5.03
C SER A 100 4.23 2.23 5.45
N ASP A 101 4.66 3.50 5.40
CA ASP A 101 6.00 3.88 5.85
C ASP A 101 6.17 3.74 7.36
N ILE A 102 5.16 4.11 8.16
CA ILE A 102 5.16 3.89 9.61
C ILE A 102 5.26 2.39 9.90
N ALA A 103 4.50 1.56 9.21
CA ALA A 103 4.52 0.11 9.37
C ALA A 103 5.89 -0.50 9.04
N ILE A 104 6.47 -0.11 7.90
CA ILE A 104 7.80 -0.58 7.48
C ILE A 104 8.89 -0.10 8.45
N GLY A 105 8.84 1.18 8.84
CA GLY A 105 9.80 1.74 9.80
C GLY A 105 9.72 1.05 11.16
N THR A 106 8.52 0.79 11.66
CA THR A 106 8.31 0.04 12.92
C THR A 106 8.84 -1.39 12.83
N ALA A 107 8.60 -2.08 11.71
CA ALA A 107 9.15 -3.42 11.47
C ALA A 107 10.69 -3.40 11.46
N LYS A 108 11.31 -2.37 10.86
CA LYS A 108 12.77 -2.18 10.89
C LYS A 108 13.34 -2.07 12.32
N LEU A 109 12.64 -1.37 13.22
CA LEU A 109 13.04 -1.28 14.63
C LEU A 109 13.04 -2.66 15.32
N LEU A 110 12.19 -3.58 14.85
CA LEU A 110 12.13 -4.96 15.34
C LEU A 110 13.09 -5.90 14.59
N GLY A 111 13.93 -5.39 13.69
CA GLY A 111 14.83 -6.20 12.88
C GLY A 111 14.14 -6.98 11.77
N ILE A 112 12.92 -6.59 11.37
CA ILE A 112 12.08 -7.26 10.36
C ILE A 112 11.96 -6.36 9.13
N LYS A 113 12.08 -6.96 7.94
CA LYS A 113 11.93 -6.29 6.67
C LYS A 113 10.57 -6.62 6.07
N LEU A 114 9.76 -5.59 5.86
CA LEU A 114 8.51 -5.67 5.09
C LEU A 114 8.72 -5.17 3.66
N MET A 115 7.86 -5.62 2.75
CA MET A 115 7.86 -5.16 1.36
C MET A 115 7.29 -3.74 1.26
N LYS A 116 7.65 -3.02 0.18
CA LYS A 116 7.07 -1.71 -0.12
C LYS A 116 5.62 -1.85 -0.57
N ASN A 117 4.76 -0.88 -0.23
CA ASN A 117 3.43 -0.73 -0.81
C ASN A 117 3.37 0.30 -1.94
N PHE A 118 4.25 1.29 -1.93
CA PHE A 118 4.25 2.38 -2.91
C PHE A 118 5.66 2.66 -3.42
N ASP A 119 5.76 2.99 -4.71
CA ASP A 119 6.99 3.39 -5.37
C ASP A 119 6.73 4.55 -6.35
N TYR A 120 6.43 5.73 -5.81
CA TYR A 120 6.12 6.94 -6.57
C TYR A 120 5.12 6.73 -7.72
N PRO A 121 3.87 6.28 -7.45
CA PRO A 121 2.94 5.86 -8.50
C PRO A 121 2.53 6.98 -9.46
N TYR A 122 2.49 8.23 -9.01
CA TYR A 122 2.02 9.35 -9.83
C TYR A 122 3.01 9.84 -10.89
N ILE A 123 4.25 9.37 -10.88
CA ILE A 123 5.21 9.62 -11.96
C ILE A 123 5.22 8.51 -13.03
N SER A 124 4.25 7.61 -12.98
CA SER A 124 4.13 6.49 -13.94
C SER A 124 3.78 7.01 -15.34
N ARG A 125 4.39 6.40 -16.36
CA ARG A 125 4.18 6.76 -17.76
C ARG A 125 2.92 6.16 -18.38
N ASN A 126 2.38 5.13 -17.75
CA ASN A 126 1.17 4.43 -18.21
C ASN A 126 0.48 3.70 -17.04
N ILE A 127 -0.76 3.29 -17.27
CA ILE A 127 -1.60 2.61 -16.27
C ILE A 127 -0.97 1.30 -15.76
N ALA A 128 -0.30 0.53 -16.61
CA ALA A 128 0.34 -0.72 -16.20
C ALA A 128 1.52 -0.46 -15.24
N GLU A 129 2.28 0.60 -15.48
CA GLU A 129 3.35 1.04 -14.57
C GLU A 129 2.77 1.58 -13.27
N PHE A 130 1.66 2.35 -13.32
CA PHE A 130 0.95 2.84 -12.14
C PHE A 130 0.60 1.69 -11.20
N TRP A 131 -0.08 0.64 -11.65
CA TRP A 131 -0.46 -0.51 -10.83
C TRP A 131 0.74 -1.33 -10.32
N ARG A 132 1.89 -1.28 -10.96
CA ARG A 132 3.12 -1.88 -10.43
C ARG A 132 3.75 -1.09 -9.29
N ARG A 133 3.38 0.19 -9.14
CA ARG A 133 3.90 1.13 -8.15
C ARG A 133 2.89 1.47 -7.05
N TRP A 134 1.61 1.15 -7.28
CA TRP A 134 0.50 1.37 -6.36
C TRP A 134 0.12 0.09 -5.64
N HIS A 135 0.04 0.15 -4.30
CA HIS A 135 -0.35 -0.96 -3.42
C HIS A 135 0.30 -2.30 -3.85
N ILE A 136 1.62 -2.30 -3.93
CA ILE A 136 2.44 -3.36 -4.53
C ILE A 136 2.17 -4.71 -3.89
N SER A 137 2.00 -4.76 -2.56
CA SER A 137 1.75 -5.99 -1.83
C SER A 137 0.43 -6.65 -2.25
N LEU A 138 -0.65 -5.87 -2.38
CA LEU A 138 -1.95 -6.36 -2.85
C LEU A 138 -1.92 -6.70 -4.35
N THR A 139 -1.35 -5.83 -5.16
CA THR A 139 -1.23 -6.05 -6.62
C THR A 139 -0.47 -7.33 -6.92
N THR A 140 0.64 -7.59 -6.23
CA THR A 140 1.38 -8.84 -6.36
C THR A 140 0.61 -10.03 -5.82
N TRP A 141 -0.18 -9.87 -4.75
CA TRP A 141 -1.03 -10.91 -4.22
C TRP A 141 -2.07 -11.37 -5.26
N PHE A 142 -2.81 -10.43 -5.84
CA PHE A 142 -3.79 -10.74 -6.90
C PHE A 142 -3.12 -11.36 -8.13
N ARG A 143 -1.93 -10.88 -8.50
CA ARG A 143 -1.16 -11.47 -9.60
C ARG A 143 -0.84 -12.94 -9.32
N ASP A 144 -0.32 -13.24 -8.14
CA ASP A 144 0.22 -14.56 -7.81
C ASP A 144 -0.88 -15.59 -7.55
N TYR A 145 -1.98 -15.18 -6.89
CA TYR A 145 -3.04 -16.09 -6.47
C TYR A 145 -4.26 -16.12 -7.37
N ILE A 146 -4.44 -15.14 -8.25
CA ILE A 146 -5.59 -15.08 -9.17
C ILE A 146 -5.14 -15.02 -10.62
N TYR A 147 -4.32 -14.04 -11.00
CA TYR A 147 -3.96 -13.81 -12.40
C TYR A 147 -3.17 -14.96 -13.01
N ILE A 148 -2.10 -15.40 -12.34
CA ILE A 148 -1.24 -16.48 -12.81
C ILE A 148 -2.00 -17.82 -12.87
N PRO A 149 -2.78 -18.23 -11.84
CA PRO A 149 -3.59 -19.46 -11.92
C PRO A 149 -4.64 -19.44 -13.04
N LEU A 150 -5.17 -18.28 -13.42
CA LEU A 150 -6.08 -18.14 -14.56
C LEU A 150 -5.37 -18.19 -15.93
N GLY A 151 -4.05 -18.44 -15.94
CA GLY A 151 -3.18 -18.52 -17.12
C GLY A 151 -2.43 -17.22 -17.44
N GLY A 152 -2.62 -16.15 -16.66
CA GLY A 152 -1.90 -14.88 -16.81
C GLY A 152 -2.09 -14.25 -18.19
N SER A 153 -0.99 -13.73 -18.76
CA SER A 153 -0.93 -13.15 -20.11
C SER A 153 -0.65 -14.18 -21.21
N ARG A 154 -0.33 -15.44 -20.85
CA ARG A 154 0.06 -16.48 -21.81
C ARG A 154 -1.10 -17.13 -22.54
N VAL A 155 -2.34 -16.90 -22.11
CA VAL A 155 -3.56 -17.53 -22.64
C VAL A 155 -4.19 -16.78 -23.82
N GLY A 156 -3.51 -15.80 -24.39
CA GLY A 156 -3.99 -14.96 -25.47
C GLY A 156 -4.71 -13.69 -24.99
N LYS A 157 -4.81 -12.70 -25.89
CA LYS A 157 -5.23 -11.32 -25.57
C LYS A 157 -6.60 -11.24 -24.85
N TRP A 158 -7.62 -11.91 -25.39
CA TRP A 158 -8.97 -11.85 -24.81
C TRP A 158 -9.08 -12.48 -23.43
N LYS A 159 -8.41 -13.63 -23.21
CA LYS A 159 -8.38 -14.27 -21.90
C LYS A 159 -7.57 -13.46 -20.89
N SER A 160 -6.51 -12.79 -21.34
CA SER A 160 -5.72 -11.87 -20.49
C SER A 160 -6.56 -10.68 -20.03
N VAL A 161 -7.35 -10.07 -20.92
CA VAL A 161 -8.30 -8.99 -20.58
C VAL A 161 -9.35 -9.48 -19.57
N ARG A 162 -9.97 -10.65 -19.83
CA ARG A 162 -10.89 -11.29 -18.88
C ARG A 162 -10.24 -11.48 -17.50
N ASN A 163 -8.99 -12.00 -17.44
CA ASN A 163 -8.29 -12.24 -16.20
C ASN A 163 -8.05 -10.94 -15.43
N THR A 164 -7.72 -9.86 -16.14
CA THR A 164 -7.58 -8.53 -15.55
C THR A 164 -8.91 -8.04 -14.98
N PHE A 165 -10.02 -8.20 -15.74
CA PHE A 165 -11.36 -7.84 -15.28
C PHE A 165 -11.76 -8.60 -14.01
N ILE A 166 -11.48 -9.90 -13.95
CA ILE A 166 -11.72 -10.74 -12.75
C ILE A 166 -10.96 -10.19 -11.54
N ILE A 167 -9.70 -9.77 -11.71
CA ILE A 167 -8.92 -9.17 -10.62
C ILE A 167 -9.62 -7.91 -10.08
N PHE A 168 -10.03 -6.99 -10.95
CA PHE A 168 -10.71 -5.77 -10.53
C PHE A 168 -12.04 -6.06 -9.82
N LEU A 169 -12.81 -7.03 -10.32
CA LEU A 169 -14.08 -7.45 -9.71
C LEU A 169 -13.85 -8.05 -8.31
N VAL A 170 -12.90 -8.97 -8.19
CA VAL A 170 -12.56 -9.59 -6.88
C VAL A 170 -11.97 -8.57 -5.93
N SER A 171 -11.11 -7.67 -6.42
CA SER A 171 -10.55 -6.59 -5.61
C SER A 171 -11.66 -5.64 -5.10
N GLY A 172 -12.61 -5.25 -5.95
CA GLY A 172 -13.73 -4.41 -5.56
C GLY A 172 -14.66 -5.09 -4.54
N PHE A 173 -14.89 -6.39 -4.67
CA PHE A 173 -15.66 -7.17 -3.70
C PHE A 173 -14.93 -7.30 -2.36
N TRP A 174 -13.60 -7.46 -2.38
CA TRP A 174 -12.78 -7.59 -1.19
C TRP A 174 -12.69 -6.27 -0.39
N HIS A 175 -12.68 -5.11 -1.06
CA HIS A 175 -12.68 -3.78 -0.42
C HIS A 175 -14.04 -3.42 0.18
#